data_596d41d78fc4d2a1681b525a63f2d5e7
#
_entry.id   596d41d78fc4d2a1681b525a63f2d5e7
#
_cell.length_a   1.000
_cell.length_b   1.000
_cell.length_c   1.000
_cell.angle_alpha   90.00
_cell.angle_beta   90.00
_cell.angle_gamma   90.00
#
_symmetry.space_group_name_H-M   'P 1'
#
loop_
_entity.id
_entity.type
_entity.pdbx_description
1 polymer ?
#
loop_
_entity_poly.entity_id
_entity_poly.type
_entity_poly.pdbx_seq_one_letter_code
_entity_poly.pdbx_strand_id
1 'polypeptide(L)'
;MKILVTGASGFIGSYIVEEALRQGMETWAAVRPTSSRKYLQDERIHFINLNLSSEEELEKELAPHEFDYIVHAAGATKCLHAEEFYKVNTEGTKHLVNVLLRLQMPIRRFVFVSSLSIFGAIREEQPYQEISEHDTPKPNTAYGKSKLEAERYLDSIGNNFPYIILRPTGVYGPREKDYFLMAQSIKQHVDFAVGFKRQDITFVYVQDVV
;
A
#
# COMPACT_ATOMS: atom_id res chain seq x y z
N MET A 1 -3.23 -8.59 -20.67
CA MET A 1 -2.81 -8.78 -19.28
C MET A 1 -3.86 -8.16 -18.38
N LYS A 2 -4.24 -8.87 -17.33
CA LYS A 2 -5.31 -8.47 -16.41
C LYS A 2 -4.72 -8.16 -15.02
N ILE A 3 -5.03 -6.99 -14.49
CA ILE A 3 -4.51 -6.50 -13.22
C ILE A 3 -5.63 -6.21 -12.23
N LEU A 4 -5.45 -6.63 -10.98
CA LEU A 4 -6.29 -6.26 -9.84
C LEU A 4 -5.53 -5.28 -8.94
N VAL A 5 -6.15 -4.16 -8.62
CA VAL A 5 -5.60 -3.16 -7.70
C VAL A 5 -6.49 -3.08 -6.47
N THR A 6 -6.00 -3.48 -5.31
CA THR A 6 -6.70 -3.23 -4.04
C THR A 6 -6.30 -1.86 -3.49
N GLY A 7 -7.17 -1.23 -2.71
CA GLY A 7 -6.93 0.16 -2.30
C GLY A 7 -7.03 1.17 -3.45
N ALA A 8 -7.65 0.76 -4.56
CA ALA A 8 -7.77 1.54 -5.80
C ALA A 8 -8.37 2.95 -5.62
N SER A 9 -9.27 3.14 -4.66
CA SER A 9 -9.86 4.45 -4.34
C SER A 9 -8.94 5.38 -3.52
N GLY A 10 -7.81 4.86 -3.04
CA GLY A 10 -6.81 5.63 -2.29
C GLY A 10 -5.90 6.46 -3.18
N PHE A 11 -5.00 7.22 -2.55
CA PHE A 11 -4.05 8.09 -3.24
C PHE A 11 -3.18 7.31 -4.23
N ILE A 12 -2.30 6.43 -3.75
CA ILE A 12 -1.39 5.64 -4.60
C ILE A 12 -2.18 4.69 -5.51
N GLY A 13 -3.19 3.99 -4.97
CA GLY A 13 -3.98 3.02 -5.73
C GLY A 13 -4.68 3.62 -6.95
N SER A 14 -5.16 4.87 -6.87
CA SER A 14 -5.79 5.53 -8.01
C SER A 14 -4.81 5.85 -9.14
N TYR A 15 -3.55 6.16 -8.81
CA TYR A 15 -2.50 6.35 -9.82
C TYR A 15 -2.07 5.03 -10.45
N ILE A 16 -2.00 3.94 -9.67
CA ILE A 16 -1.74 2.59 -10.20
C ILE A 16 -2.81 2.19 -11.21
N VAL A 17 -4.10 2.46 -10.92
CA VAL A 17 -5.20 2.19 -11.85
C VAL A 17 -5.04 3.00 -13.13
N GLU A 18 -4.73 4.29 -13.04
CA GLU A 18 -4.50 5.15 -14.22
C GLU A 18 -3.33 4.65 -15.07
N GLU A 19 -2.22 4.28 -14.42
CA GLU A 19 -1.05 3.76 -15.12
C GLU A 19 -1.33 2.41 -15.79
N ALA A 20 -2.03 1.50 -15.13
CA ALA A 20 -2.44 0.22 -15.71
C ALA A 20 -3.30 0.40 -16.97
N LEU A 21 -4.24 1.35 -16.94
CA LEU A 21 -5.04 1.72 -18.12
C LEU A 21 -4.19 2.32 -19.23
N ARG A 22 -3.19 3.15 -18.89
CA ARG A 22 -2.27 3.76 -19.84
C ARG A 22 -1.41 2.70 -20.54
N GLN A 23 -1.04 1.64 -19.82
CA GLN A 23 -0.32 0.47 -20.33
C GLN A 23 -1.22 -0.50 -21.13
N GLY A 24 -2.50 -0.21 -21.28
CA GLY A 24 -3.45 -1.04 -22.01
C GLY A 24 -3.80 -2.35 -21.30
N MET A 25 -3.71 -2.39 -19.97
CA MET A 25 -4.09 -3.55 -19.18
C MET A 25 -5.60 -3.58 -18.94
N GLU A 26 -6.21 -4.76 -18.91
CA GLU A 26 -7.56 -4.96 -18.38
C GLU A 26 -7.52 -4.72 -16.88
N THR A 27 -8.07 -3.58 -16.45
CA THR A 27 -7.84 -3.05 -15.10
C THR A 27 -9.05 -3.22 -14.20
N TRP A 28 -8.86 -3.89 -13.08
CA TRP A 28 -9.86 -4.15 -12.06
C TRP A 28 -9.51 -3.39 -10.77
N ALA A 29 -10.45 -2.54 -10.35
CA ALA A 29 -10.34 -1.75 -9.12
C ALA A 29 -11.16 -2.41 -8.00
N ALA A 30 -10.46 -2.93 -6.98
CA ALA A 30 -11.12 -3.41 -5.77
C ALA A 30 -11.51 -2.23 -4.88
N VAL A 31 -12.81 -2.11 -4.62
CA VAL A 31 -13.41 -1.03 -3.82
C VAL A 31 -14.38 -1.62 -2.80
N ARG A 32 -14.63 -0.90 -1.72
CA ARG A 32 -15.75 -1.19 -0.80
C ARG A 32 -16.99 -0.44 -1.27
N PRO A 33 -18.21 -0.86 -0.93
CA PRO A 33 -19.44 -0.16 -1.32
C PRO A 33 -19.45 1.33 -0.96
N THR A 34 -18.80 1.69 0.14
CA THR A 34 -18.70 3.06 0.65
C THR A 34 -17.52 3.86 0.09
N SER A 35 -16.68 3.25 -0.76
CA SER A 35 -15.48 3.91 -1.30
C SER A 35 -15.85 5.01 -2.29
N SER A 36 -15.21 6.17 -2.17
CA SER A 36 -15.31 7.22 -3.18
C SER A 36 -14.64 6.77 -4.48
N ARG A 37 -15.34 6.93 -5.59
CA ARG A 37 -14.80 6.67 -6.93
C ARG A 37 -14.37 7.94 -7.65
N LYS A 38 -14.12 9.03 -6.93
CA LYS A 38 -13.80 10.35 -7.49
C LYS A 38 -12.67 10.32 -8.52
N TYR A 39 -11.67 9.47 -8.32
CA TYR A 39 -10.50 9.32 -9.19
C TYR A 39 -10.55 8.06 -10.07
N LEU A 40 -11.67 7.35 -10.09
CA LEU A 40 -11.89 6.12 -10.85
C LEU A 40 -13.07 6.31 -11.80
N GLN A 41 -12.93 7.28 -12.73
CA GLN A 41 -14.02 7.70 -13.63
C GLN A 41 -13.89 7.15 -15.06
N ASP A 42 -12.77 6.52 -15.39
CA ASP A 42 -12.57 5.93 -16.73
C ASP A 42 -13.49 4.71 -16.91
N GLU A 43 -14.24 4.68 -18.00
CA GLU A 43 -15.23 3.63 -18.28
C GLU A 43 -14.61 2.24 -18.52
N ARG A 44 -13.30 2.17 -18.76
CA ARG A 44 -12.55 0.92 -18.92
C ARG A 44 -12.25 0.23 -17.59
N ILE A 45 -12.52 0.87 -16.46
CA ILE A 45 -12.28 0.30 -15.14
C ILE A 45 -13.37 -0.71 -14.80
N HIS A 46 -12.98 -1.95 -14.58
CA HIS A 46 -13.85 -2.95 -13.98
C HIS A 46 -13.81 -2.82 -12.44
N PHE A 47 -14.96 -2.92 -11.79
CA PHE A 47 -15.05 -2.82 -10.35
C PHE A 47 -15.38 -4.18 -9.73
N ILE A 48 -14.68 -4.49 -8.63
CA ILE A 48 -14.95 -5.66 -7.80
C ILE A 48 -15.06 -5.23 -6.33
N ASN A 49 -15.98 -5.80 -5.59
CA ASN A 49 -16.14 -5.51 -4.18
C ASN A 49 -15.39 -6.54 -3.34
N LEU A 50 -14.28 -6.15 -2.72
CA LEU A 50 -13.48 -7.05 -1.88
C LEU A 50 -13.54 -6.63 -0.41
N ASN A 51 -14.00 -7.56 0.43
CA ASN A 51 -13.95 -7.46 1.88
C ASN A 51 -12.72 -8.21 2.42
N LEU A 52 -11.62 -7.49 2.65
CA LEU A 52 -10.38 -8.07 3.18
C LEU A 52 -10.51 -8.65 4.60
N SER A 53 -11.64 -8.46 5.28
CA SER A 53 -11.87 -9.02 6.62
C SER A 53 -12.48 -10.43 6.61
N SER A 54 -12.86 -10.95 5.44
CA SER A 54 -13.53 -12.25 5.31
C SER A 54 -12.93 -13.04 4.14
N GLU A 55 -12.27 -14.15 4.44
CA GLU A 55 -11.74 -15.05 3.40
C GLU A 55 -12.86 -15.67 2.57
N GLU A 56 -14.01 -15.98 3.18
CA GLU A 56 -15.17 -16.55 2.48
C GLU A 56 -15.70 -15.59 1.41
N GLU A 57 -15.88 -14.31 1.77
CA GLU A 57 -16.34 -13.30 0.83
C GLU A 57 -15.29 -13.05 -0.27
N LEU A 58 -14.00 -12.99 0.10
CA LEU A 58 -12.90 -12.84 -0.86
C LEU A 58 -12.88 -14.01 -1.85
N GLU A 59 -13.01 -15.24 -1.38
CA GLU A 59 -12.99 -16.42 -2.22
C GLU A 59 -14.16 -16.42 -3.21
N LYS A 60 -15.36 -16.11 -2.73
CA LYS A 60 -16.57 -15.99 -3.57
C LYS A 60 -16.40 -14.97 -4.69
N GLU A 61 -15.85 -13.80 -4.36
CA GLU A 61 -15.69 -12.71 -5.32
C GLU A 61 -14.52 -12.95 -6.28
N LEU A 62 -13.44 -13.60 -5.83
CA LEU A 62 -12.26 -13.82 -6.66
C LEU A 62 -12.33 -15.09 -7.52
N ALA A 63 -13.06 -16.14 -7.08
CA ALA A 63 -13.13 -17.41 -7.78
C ALA A 63 -13.56 -17.36 -9.25
N PRO A 64 -14.46 -16.42 -9.69
CA PRO A 64 -14.83 -16.30 -11.10
C PRO A 64 -13.77 -15.64 -11.98
N HIS A 65 -12.66 -15.19 -11.40
CA HIS A 65 -11.67 -14.35 -12.10
C HIS A 65 -10.28 -14.98 -12.08
N GLU A 66 -9.50 -14.64 -13.12
CA GLU A 66 -8.07 -14.89 -13.17
C GLU A 66 -7.36 -13.55 -13.38
N PHE A 67 -6.27 -13.32 -12.65
CA PHE A 67 -5.46 -12.11 -12.75
C PHE A 67 -3.99 -12.47 -13.02
N ASP A 68 -3.37 -11.76 -13.98
CA ASP A 68 -1.94 -11.86 -14.22
C ASP A 68 -1.14 -11.15 -13.12
N TYR A 69 -1.65 -10.01 -12.66
CA TYR A 69 -0.99 -9.15 -11.68
C TYR A 69 -1.96 -8.69 -10.60
N ILE A 70 -1.48 -8.63 -9.38
CA ILE A 70 -2.22 -8.05 -8.26
C ILE A 70 -1.34 -7.03 -7.57
N VAL A 71 -1.82 -5.78 -7.46
CA VAL A 71 -1.16 -4.75 -6.66
C VAL A 71 -1.99 -4.51 -5.40
N HIS A 72 -1.43 -4.91 -4.26
CA HIS A 72 -2.07 -4.76 -2.97
C HIS A 72 -1.63 -3.46 -2.31
N ALA A 73 -2.35 -2.36 -2.64
CA ALA A 73 -2.16 -1.04 -2.07
C ALA A 73 -3.21 -0.70 -0.99
N ALA A 74 -4.11 -1.64 -0.68
CA ALA A 74 -5.04 -1.46 0.43
C ALA A 74 -4.27 -1.44 1.76
N GLY A 75 -4.61 -0.46 2.60
CA GLY A 75 -4.01 -0.34 3.93
C GLY A 75 -4.58 0.87 4.67
N ALA A 76 -4.53 0.81 6.00
CA ALA A 76 -4.84 1.92 6.87
C ALA A 76 -3.55 2.65 7.25
N THR A 77 -3.51 3.96 7.04
CA THR A 77 -2.38 4.83 7.43
C THR A 77 -2.70 5.66 8.66
N LYS A 78 -3.99 5.76 9.01
CA LYS A 78 -4.52 6.47 10.19
C LYS A 78 -5.60 5.63 10.82
N CYS A 79 -5.46 5.33 12.11
CA CYS A 79 -6.43 4.63 12.95
C CYS A 79 -6.50 5.29 14.30
N LEU A 80 -7.64 5.15 14.98
CA LEU A 80 -7.80 5.60 16.37
C LEU A 80 -7.10 4.65 17.35
N HIS A 81 -7.16 3.35 17.06
CA HIS A 81 -6.59 2.30 17.89
C HIS A 81 -5.52 1.51 17.15
N ALA A 82 -4.49 1.08 17.87
CA ALA A 82 -3.36 0.36 17.28
C ALA A 82 -3.78 -0.96 16.60
N GLU A 83 -4.76 -1.66 17.18
CA GLU A 83 -5.29 -2.95 16.69
C GLU A 83 -5.89 -2.86 15.29
N GLU A 84 -6.45 -1.69 14.94
CA GLU A 84 -7.05 -1.46 13.63
C GLU A 84 -6.01 -1.52 12.51
N PHE A 85 -4.77 -1.07 12.78
CA PHE A 85 -3.68 -1.22 11.81
C PHE A 85 -3.38 -2.69 11.51
N TYR A 86 -3.31 -3.53 12.54
CA TYR A 86 -3.04 -4.96 12.36
C TYR A 86 -4.19 -5.66 11.62
N LYS A 87 -5.43 -5.36 12.01
CA LYS A 87 -6.62 -5.92 11.37
C LYS A 87 -6.66 -5.62 9.87
N VAL A 88 -6.32 -4.38 9.47
CA VAL A 88 -6.38 -3.96 8.06
C VAL A 88 -5.12 -4.34 7.31
N ASN A 89 -3.93 -3.99 7.84
CA ASN A 89 -2.68 -4.11 7.11
C ASN A 89 -2.10 -5.52 7.17
N THR A 90 -2.23 -6.20 8.32
CA THR A 90 -1.67 -7.54 8.51
C THR A 90 -2.68 -8.62 8.12
N GLU A 91 -3.81 -8.69 8.85
CA GLU A 91 -4.79 -9.75 8.63
C GLU A 91 -5.47 -9.64 7.27
N GLY A 92 -5.79 -8.42 6.81
CA GLY A 92 -6.35 -8.22 5.48
C GLY A 92 -5.42 -8.69 4.36
N THR A 93 -4.09 -8.50 4.51
CA THR A 93 -3.09 -9.04 3.57
C THR A 93 -3.03 -10.56 3.63
N LYS A 94 -3.02 -11.15 4.84
CA LYS A 94 -3.03 -12.61 5.02
C LYS A 94 -4.27 -13.25 4.38
N HIS A 95 -5.45 -12.71 4.65
CA HIS A 95 -6.69 -13.22 4.08
C HIS A 95 -6.66 -13.23 2.55
N LEU A 96 -6.25 -12.10 1.95
CA LEU A 96 -6.14 -12.02 0.49
C LEU A 96 -5.18 -13.08 -0.06
N VAL A 97 -3.99 -13.18 0.50
CA VAL A 97 -2.96 -14.13 0.01
C VAL A 97 -3.36 -15.58 0.25
N ASN A 98 -3.97 -15.91 1.41
CA ASN A 98 -4.51 -17.24 1.68
C ASN A 98 -5.53 -17.68 0.63
N VAL A 99 -6.45 -16.77 0.27
CA VAL A 99 -7.48 -17.05 -0.75
C VAL A 99 -6.84 -17.22 -2.12
N LEU A 100 -5.88 -16.38 -2.50
CA LEU A 100 -5.17 -16.52 -3.78
C LEU A 100 -4.43 -17.86 -3.89
N LEU A 101 -3.80 -18.30 -2.81
CA LEU A 101 -3.12 -19.61 -2.74
C LEU A 101 -4.13 -20.76 -2.83
N ARG A 102 -5.26 -20.68 -2.10
CA ARG A 102 -6.32 -21.70 -2.11
C ARG A 102 -6.97 -21.86 -3.48
N LEU A 103 -7.21 -20.74 -4.17
CA LEU A 103 -7.73 -20.71 -5.53
C LEU A 103 -6.68 -21.11 -6.57
N GLN A 104 -5.42 -21.28 -6.18
CA GLN A 104 -4.29 -21.50 -7.11
C GLN A 104 -4.26 -20.47 -8.23
N MET A 105 -4.54 -19.19 -7.87
CA MET A 105 -4.64 -18.08 -8.82
C MET A 105 -3.37 -17.98 -9.66
N PRO A 106 -3.44 -18.00 -11.00
CA PRO A 106 -2.26 -18.07 -11.88
C PRO A 106 -1.58 -16.70 -12.03
N ILE A 107 -1.27 -16.05 -10.89
CA ILE A 107 -0.63 -14.74 -10.89
C ILE A 107 0.83 -14.83 -11.30
N ARG A 108 1.27 -13.90 -12.14
CA ARG A 108 2.69 -13.72 -12.49
C ARG A 108 3.44 -12.94 -11.43
N ARG A 109 2.76 -11.96 -10.81
CA ARG A 109 3.34 -11.16 -9.74
C ARG A 109 2.27 -10.57 -8.81
N PHE A 110 2.54 -10.66 -7.51
CA PHE A 110 1.84 -9.96 -6.46
C PHE A 110 2.75 -8.83 -5.94
N VAL A 111 2.32 -7.59 -6.04
CA VAL A 111 3.08 -6.43 -5.54
C VAL A 111 2.42 -5.94 -4.25
N PHE A 112 3.14 -6.05 -3.15
CA PHE A 112 2.71 -5.54 -1.85
C PHE A 112 3.26 -4.12 -1.62
N VAL A 113 2.38 -3.13 -1.50
CA VAL A 113 2.78 -1.77 -1.14
C VAL A 113 2.91 -1.69 0.38
N SER A 114 4.13 -1.86 0.84
CA SER A 114 4.54 -1.71 2.24
C SER A 114 4.91 -0.25 2.56
N SER A 115 5.91 -0.02 3.37
CA SER A 115 6.38 1.33 3.73
C SER A 115 7.80 1.29 4.29
N LEU A 116 8.57 2.34 4.07
CA LEU A 116 9.85 2.56 4.73
C LEU A 116 9.73 2.67 6.27
N SER A 117 8.51 2.93 6.77
CA SER A 117 8.21 3.00 8.22
C SER A 117 8.50 1.70 8.99
N ILE A 118 8.73 0.57 8.30
CA ILE A 118 9.16 -0.68 8.93
C ILE A 118 10.54 -0.54 9.59
N PHE A 119 11.37 0.37 9.11
CA PHE A 119 12.70 0.58 9.68
C PHE A 119 12.68 1.51 10.91
N GLY A 120 11.67 2.38 11.05
CA GLY A 120 11.65 3.38 12.12
C GLY A 120 12.83 4.36 12.02
N ALA A 121 13.35 4.79 13.18
CA ALA A 121 14.43 5.79 13.28
C ALA A 121 15.81 5.15 13.39
N ILE A 122 16.15 4.17 12.55
CA ILE A 122 17.45 3.44 12.65
C ILE A 122 18.68 4.29 12.30
N ARG A 123 18.49 5.49 11.74
CA ARG A 123 19.58 6.43 11.37
C ARG A 123 19.59 7.70 12.23
N GLU A 124 18.91 7.69 13.38
CA GLU A 124 18.81 8.88 14.25
C GLU A 124 20.16 9.42 14.70
N GLU A 125 21.15 8.54 14.93
CA GLU A 125 22.50 8.91 15.36
C GLU A 125 23.50 9.10 14.19
N GLN A 126 23.09 8.72 13.00
CA GLN A 126 23.91 8.77 11.78
C GLN A 126 23.14 9.47 10.65
N PRO A 127 22.92 10.78 10.77
CA PRO A 127 22.20 11.55 9.76
C PRO A 127 22.91 11.42 8.40
N TYR A 128 22.12 11.37 7.32
CA TYR A 128 22.55 11.18 5.93
C TYR A 128 23.03 9.78 5.55
N GLN A 129 23.03 8.81 6.45
CA GLN A 129 23.28 7.45 6.05
C GLN A 129 21.99 6.85 5.48
N GLU A 130 22.08 6.32 4.26
CA GLU A 130 20.96 5.68 3.57
C GLU A 130 20.48 4.42 4.30
N ILE A 131 19.17 4.18 4.24
CA ILE A 131 18.58 2.90 4.66
C ILE A 131 18.71 1.94 3.47
N SER A 132 19.25 0.76 3.73
CA SER A 132 19.40 -0.29 2.73
C SER A 132 18.46 -1.46 2.98
N GLU A 133 18.28 -2.33 1.98
CA GLU A 133 17.48 -3.55 2.11
C GLU A 133 18.05 -4.56 3.13
N HIS A 134 19.33 -4.43 3.45
CA HIS A 134 20.04 -5.28 4.42
C HIS A 134 19.92 -4.80 5.86
N ASP A 135 19.36 -3.63 6.08
CA ASP A 135 19.13 -3.11 7.43
C ASP A 135 18.06 -3.92 8.16
N THR A 136 18.25 -4.10 9.45
CA THR A 136 17.26 -4.79 10.28
C THR A 136 16.07 -3.87 10.57
N PRO A 137 14.85 -4.26 10.19
CA PRO A 137 13.65 -3.49 10.51
C PRO A 137 13.44 -3.30 12.01
N LYS A 138 13.18 -2.04 12.43
CA LYS A 138 12.92 -1.68 13.83
C LYS A 138 11.79 -0.65 13.94
N PRO A 139 10.56 -1.03 13.58
CA PRO A 139 9.44 -0.08 13.54
C PRO A 139 9.10 0.43 14.94
N ASN A 140 8.90 1.74 15.06
CA ASN A 140 8.54 2.43 16.30
C ASN A 140 7.06 2.85 16.36
N THR A 141 6.28 2.61 15.28
CA THR A 141 4.85 2.90 15.19
C THR A 141 4.02 1.64 15.01
N ALA A 142 2.74 1.66 15.41
CA ALA A 142 1.81 0.54 15.16
C ALA A 142 1.61 0.31 13.66
N TYR A 143 1.57 1.37 12.86
CA TYR A 143 1.54 1.29 11.39
C TYR A 143 2.75 0.53 10.83
N GLY A 144 3.97 0.97 11.17
CA GLY A 144 5.19 0.30 10.70
C GLY A 144 5.27 -1.17 11.16
N LYS A 145 4.87 -1.46 12.40
CA LYS A 145 4.80 -2.84 12.92
C LYS A 145 3.82 -3.70 12.14
N SER A 146 2.61 -3.19 11.86
CA SER A 146 1.60 -3.93 11.10
C SER A 146 2.03 -4.22 9.66
N LYS A 147 2.74 -3.28 9.02
CA LYS A 147 3.32 -3.50 7.68
C LYS A 147 4.43 -4.55 7.71
N LEU A 148 5.33 -4.47 8.70
CA LEU A 148 6.40 -5.47 8.86
C LEU A 148 5.85 -6.89 9.11
N GLU A 149 4.79 -7.04 9.89
CA GLU A 149 4.15 -8.34 10.10
C GLU A 149 3.55 -8.92 8.81
N ALA A 150 2.96 -8.07 7.96
CA ALA A 150 2.49 -8.49 6.65
C ALA A 150 3.65 -8.93 5.74
N GLU A 151 4.79 -8.21 5.75
CA GLU A 151 5.99 -8.62 5.01
C GLU A 151 6.51 -9.98 5.50
N ARG A 152 6.65 -10.16 6.82
CA ARG A 152 7.09 -11.43 7.42
C ARG A 152 6.19 -12.60 7.06
N TYR A 153 4.88 -12.34 6.95
CA TYR A 153 3.95 -13.35 6.48
C TYR A 153 4.24 -13.75 5.02
N LEU A 154 4.44 -12.78 4.12
CA LEU A 154 4.81 -13.05 2.74
C LEU A 154 6.14 -13.82 2.65
N ASP A 155 7.14 -13.40 3.42
CA ASP A 155 8.44 -14.09 3.48
C ASP A 155 8.31 -15.53 3.99
N SER A 156 7.37 -15.81 4.91
CA SER A 156 7.12 -17.17 5.42
C SER A 156 6.53 -18.13 4.39
N ILE A 157 5.84 -17.62 3.36
CA ILE A 157 5.32 -18.42 2.24
C ILE A 157 6.47 -18.77 1.27
N GLY A 158 7.47 -17.90 1.17
CA GLY A 158 8.64 -18.10 0.35
C GLY A 158 8.34 -18.19 -1.15
N ASN A 159 9.06 -19.06 -1.86
CA ASN A 159 9.01 -19.19 -3.31
C ASN A 159 7.68 -19.78 -3.85
N ASN A 160 6.77 -20.19 -2.97
CA ASN A 160 5.47 -20.73 -3.38
C ASN A 160 4.49 -19.63 -3.85
N PHE A 161 4.85 -18.36 -3.66
CA PHE A 161 4.02 -17.21 -4.04
C PHE A 161 4.88 -16.13 -4.69
N PRO A 162 4.57 -15.65 -5.92
CA PRO A 162 5.42 -14.74 -6.66
C PRO A 162 5.22 -13.28 -6.23
N TYR A 163 5.73 -12.88 -5.06
CA TYR A 163 5.56 -11.53 -4.54
C TYR A 163 6.78 -10.61 -4.74
N ILE A 164 6.51 -9.31 -4.70
CA ILE A 164 7.50 -8.22 -4.56
C ILE A 164 6.98 -7.28 -3.48
N ILE A 165 7.87 -6.78 -2.65
CA ILE A 165 7.56 -5.79 -1.60
C ILE A 165 8.12 -4.44 -2.02
N LEU A 166 7.27 -3.42 -2.12
CA LEU A 166 7.67 -2.03 -2.31
C LEU A 166 7.59 -1.30 -0.97
N ARG A 167 8.65 -0.60 -0.60
CA ARG A 167 8.75 0.16 0.65
C ARG A 167 8.91 1.66 0.37
N PRO A 168 7.88 2.34 -0.13
CA PRO A 168 7.97 3.76 -0.41
C PRO A 168 8.19 4.54 0.88
N THR A 169 8.92 5.66 0.75
CA THR A 169 9.04 6.71 1.76
C THR A 169 7.79 7.60 1.75
N GLY A 170 7.86 8.83 2.20
CA GLY A 170 6.77 9.79 2.10
C GLY A 170 6.40 10.06 0.64
N VAL A 171 5.27 9.54 0.18
CA VAL A 171 4.81 9.74 -1.20
C VAL A 171 4.03 11.04 -1.28
N TYR A 172 4.44 11.93 -2.18
CA TYR A 172 3.75 13.20 -2.41
C TYR A 172 3.21 13.32 -3.84
N GLY A 173 2.30 14.26 -4.04
CA GLY A 173 1.74 14.54 -5.36
C GLY A 173 0.28 15.00 -5.30
N PRO A 174 -0.35 15.30 -6.44
CA PRO A 174 -1.77 15.62 -6.48
C PRO A 174 -2.61 14.51 -5.84
N ARG A 175 -3.70 14.85 -5.13
CA ARG A 175 -4.59 13.98 -4.33
C ARG A 175 -4.06 13.61 -2.94
N GLU A 176 -2.78 13.85 -2.65
CA GLU A 176 -2.23 13.71 -1.31
C GLU A 176 -2.71 14.87 -0.43
N LYS A 177 -2.98 14.62 0.86
CA LYS A 177 -3.61 15.62 1.74
C LYS A 177 -2.69 16.11 2.86
N ASP A 178 -1.85 15.25 3.40
CA ASP A 178 -1.10 15.53 4.62
C ASP A 178 0.10 16.44 4.33
N TYR A 179 0.89 16.10 3.34
CA TYR A 179 2.02 16.94 2.90
C TYR A 179 1.54 18.21 2.20
N PHE A 180 0.35 18.17 1.58
CA PHE A 180 -0.27 19.37 1.03
C PHE A 180 -0.63 20.38 2.12
N LEU A 181 -1.16 19.95 3.28
CA LEU A 181 -1.43 20.84 4.41
C LEU A 181 -0.14 21.42 4.99
N MET A 182 0.93 20.64 5.07
CA MET A 182 2.24 21.12 5.46
C MET A 182 2.75 22.22 4.49
N ALA A 183 2.67 21.97 3.18
CA ALA A 183 3.07 22.94 2.17
C ALA A 183 2.24 24.24 2.24
N GLN A 184 0.94 24.12 2.51
CA GLN A 184 0.08 25.29 2.72
C GLN A 184 0.50 26.11 3.95
N SER A 185 0.85 25.45 5.05
CA SER A 185 1.34 26.09 6.26
C SER A 185 2.64 26.89 5.99
N ILE A 186 3.61 26.25 5.33
CA ILE A 186 4.87 26.89 4.93
C ILE A 186 4.60 28.10 4.02
N LYS A 187 3.68 27.99 3.07
CA LYS A 187 3.28 29.11 2.21
C LYS A 187 2.70 30.30 3.00
N GLN A 188 2.09 30.02 4.14
CA GLN A 188 1.57 31.04 5.07
C GLN A 188 2.65 31.52 6.07
N HIS A 189 3.93 31.19 5.83
CA HIS A 189 5.06 31.51 6.71
C HIS A 189 4.97 30.89 8.10
N VAL A 190 4.25 29.74 8.22
CA VAL A 190 4.16 28.98 9.45
C VAL A 190 4.83 27.62 9.22
N ASP A 191 5.94 27.39 9.91
CA ASP A 191 6.66 26.14 9.88
C ASP A 191 6.60 25.48 11.28
N PHE A 192 6.05 24.29 11.35
CA PHE A 192 5.94 23.52 12.58
C PHE A 192 7.05 22.49 12.65
N ALA A 193 8.10 22.79 13.41
CA ALA A 193 9.13 21.81 13.73
C ALA A 193 8.66 20.92 14.90
N VAL A 194 8.81 19.60 14.77
CA VAL A 194 8.53 18.66 15.83
C VAL A 194 9.84 18.28 16.53
N GLY A 195 10.01 18.75 17.77
CA GLY A 195 11.23 18.51 18.56
C GLY A 195 12.38 19.47 18.25
N PHE A 196 13.53 19.22 18.90
CA PHE A 196 14.71 20.09 18.81
C PHE A 196 15.87 19.46 18.02
N LYS A 197 15.73 18.20 17.61
CA LYS A 197 16.74 17.51 16.81
C LYS A 197 16.40 17.69 15.32
N ARG A 198 17.44 17.81 14.50
CA ARG A 198 17.29 17.80 13.05
C ARG A 198 16.66 16.47 12.62
N GLN A 199 15.69 16.57 11.71
CA GLN A 199 15.03 15.44 11.09
C GLN A 199 15.22 15.56 9.57
N ASP A 200 15.77 14.52 8.96
CA ASP A 200 15.89 14.42 7.51
C ASP A 200 14.76 13.51 7.00
N ILE A 201 13.90 14.06 6.15
CA ILE A 201 12.74 13.37 5.61
C ILE A 201 12.94 13.25 4.09
N THR A 202 12.80 12.05 3.58
CA THR A 202 12.83 11.79 2.13
C THR A 202 11.42 11.67 1.58
N PHE A 203 11.27 12.11 0.33
CA PHE A 203 10.01 12.05 -0.38
C PHE A 203 10.20 11.45 -1.77
N VAL A 204 9.15 10.81 -2.27
CA VAL A 204 9.09 10.30 -3.64
C VAL A 204 7.80 10.81 -4.31
N TYR A 205 7.90 11.22 -5.57
CA TYR A 205 6.72 11.64 -6.31
C TYR A 205 5.87 10.44 -6.69
N VAL A 206 4.54 10.56 -6.61
CA VAL A 206 3.63 9.43 -6.76
C VAL A 206 3.75 8.74 -8.13
N GLN A 207 4.06 9.47 -9.20
CA GLN A 207 4.26 8.86 -10.53
C GLN A 207 5.55 8.07 -10.65
N ASP A 208 6.52 8.27 -9.75
CA ASP A 208 7.74 7.47 -9.70
C ASP A 208 7.55 6.15 -8.90
N VAL A 209 6.41 6.02 -8.22
CA VAL A 209 6.04 4.82 -7.43
C VAL A 209 5.20 3.84 -8.25
N VAL A 210 4.54 4.28 -9.33
CA VAL A 210 3.51 3.50 -10.05
C VAL A 210 3.94 3.03 -11.43
#